data_278589846853c93b5e29d3e9f1389b74
#
_entry.id   278589846853c93b5e29d3e9f1389b74
#
_cell.length_a   1.000
_cell.length_b   1.000
_cell.length_c   1.000
_cell.angle_alpha   90.00
_cell.angle_beta   90.00
_cell.angle_gamma   90.00
#
_symmetry.space_group_name_H-M   'P 1'
#
loop_
_entity.id
_entity.type
_entity.pdbx_description
1 polymer ?
#
loop_
_entity_poly.entity_id
_entity_poly.type
_entity_poly.pdbx_seq_one_letter_code
_entity_poly.pdbx_strand_id
1 'polypeptide(L)'
;MMPVARYLCIFINVGLGEAATRNVGTDTGQVPDMSSFTTGHSGAADWPIPKSGWSKGPEGVITQWGIFGFPVGQTGTNVVFPLPFPARVESITLTMADIQESLLSPTTMPAYGVNSTGTSRTGFTARMSGVGGFNLCYIAKGR
;
A
#
# COMPACT_ATOMS: atom_id res chain seq x y z
N MET A 1 -21.83 38.41 4.83
CA MET A 1 -21.30 37.45 3.84
C MET A 1 -21.48 38.01 2.43
N MET A 2 -20.43 38.01 1.61
CA MET A 2 -20.53 38.45 0.22
C MET A 2 -21.21 37.37 -0.62
N PRO A 3 -22.08 37.77 -1.58
CA PRO A 3 -22.65 36.79 -2.51
C PRO A 3 -21.58 36.12 -3.37
N VAL A 4 -21.83 34.85 -3.74
CA VAL A 4 -20.93 34.08 -4.58
C VAL A 4 -20.59 34.79 -5.89
N ALA A 5 -21.54 35.49 -6.50
CA ALA A 5 -21.33 36.22 -7.75
C ALA A 5 -20.27 37.32 -7.64
N ARG A 6 -20.10 37.93 -6.48
CA ARG A 6 -19.05 38.93 -6.27
C ARG A 6 -17.64 38.29 -6.24
N TYR A 7 -17.51 37.14 -5.60
CA TYR A 7 -16.24 36.42 -5.60
C TYR A 7 -15.84 35.97 -7.00
N LEU A 8 -16.79 35.44 -7.75
CA LEU A 8 -16.55 35.01 -9.13
C LEU A 8 -16.10 36.18 -10.02
N CYS A 9 -16.72 37.35 -9.88
CA CYS A 9 -16.38 38.54 -10.65
C CYS A 9 -14.95 39.05 -10.36
N ILE A 10 -14.53 39.01 -9.10
CA ILE A 10 -13.17 39.39 -8.71
C ILE A 10 -12.15 38.45 -9.33
N PHE A 11 -12.37 37.13 -9.26
CA PHE A 11 -11.47 36.13 -9.79
C PHE A 11 -11.31 36.27 -11.32
N ILE A 12 -12.37 36.52 -12.04
CA ILE A 12 -12.32 36.74 -13.48
C ILE A 12 -11.50 38.02 -13.80
N ASN A 13 -11.71 39.10 -13.07
CA ASN A 13 -11.06 40.40 -13.33
C ASN A 13 -9.54 40.35 -13.09
N VAL A 14 -9.05 39.49 -12.16
CA VAL A 14 -7.62 39.33 -11.94
C VAL A 14 -7.01 38.20 -12.77
N GLY A 15 -7.77 37.60 -13.68
CA GLY A 15 -7.29 36.57 -14.58
C GLY A 15 -7.08 35.19 -13.93
N LEU A 16 -7.74 34.91 -12.81
CA LEU A 16 -7.66 33.62 -12.15
C LEU A 16 -8.48 32.57 -12.90
N GLY A 17 -7.93 31.36 -12.98
CA GLY A 17 -8.61 30.25 -13.62
C GLY A 17 -9.70 29.62 -12.73
N GLU A 18 -10.38 28.63 -13.28
CA GLU A 18 -11.49 27.93 -12.62
C GLU A 18 -11.09 27.29 -11.28
N ALA A 19 -9.86 26.79 -11.17
CA ALA A 19 -9.37 26.16 -9.96
C ALA A 19 -9.40 27.10 -8.74
N ALA A 20 -9.28 28.42 -8.96
CA ALA A 20 -9.29 29.40 -7.88
C ALA A 20 -10.67 29.53 -7.21
N THR A 21 -11.74 29.04 -7.84
CA THR A 21 -13.10 29.08 -7.32
C THR A 21 -13.56 27.76 -6.71
N ARG A 22 -12.69 26.75 -6.71
CA ARG A 22 -13.03 25.43 -6.15
C ARG A 22 -12.68 25.36 -4.68
N ASN A 23 -13.53 24.68 -3.91
CA ASN A 23 -13.24 24.39 -2.51
C ASN A 23 -12.15 23.33 -2.39
N VAL A 24 -11.45 23.37 -1.27
CA VAL A 24 -10.49 22.32 -0.91
C VAL A 24 -11.25 21.20 -0.21
N GLY A 25 -11.03 19.97 -0.64
CA GLY A 25 -11.67 18.79 -0.09
C GLY A 25 -11.47 17.59 -0.98
N THR A 26 -12.22 16.52 -0.75
CA THR A 26 -12.08 15.27 -1.48
C THR A 26 -13.35 14.85 -2.25
N ASP A 27 -14.34 15.72 -2.29
CA ASP A 27 -15.57 15.48 -3.06
C ASP A 27 -15.40 15.89 -4.53
N THR A 28 -16.36 15.46 -5.33
CA THR A 28 -16.37 15.82 -6.75
C THR A 28 -16.35 17.32 -6.94
N GLY A 29 -15.43 17.80 -7.76
CA GLY A 29 -15.28 19.22 -8.06
C GLY A 29 -14.42 19.98 -7.05
N GLN A 30 -13.95 19.36 -6.00
CA GLN A 30 -13.04 19.97 -5.02
C GLN A 30 -11.59 19.69 -5.37
N VAL A 31 -10.70 20.54 -4.87
CA VAL A 31 -9.25 20.41 -5.03
C VAL A 31 -8.69 19.82 -3.73
N PRO A 32 -8.07 18.63 -3.77
CA PRO A 32 -7.44 18.09 -2.57
C PRO A 32 -6.15 18.86 -2.23
N ASP A 33 -5.92 19.07 -0.93
CA ASP A 33 -4.64 19.61 -0.49
C ASP A 33 -3.71 18.43 -0.09
N MET A 34 -2.49 18.77 0.35
CA MET A 34 -1.51 17.74 0.69
C MET A 34 -1.90 16.91 1.91
N SER A 35 -2.81 17.38 2.75
CA SER A 35 -3.29 16.58 3.89
C SER A 35 -4.19 15.41 3.47
N SER A 36 -4.69 15.43 2.23
CA SER A 36 -5.47 14.33 1.65
C SER A 36 -4.59 13.17 1.18
N PHE A 37 -3.28 13.39 1.09
CA PHE A 37 -2.30 12.39 0.69
C PHE A 37 -1.47 12.04 1.92
N THR A 38 -1.67 10.84 2.45
CA THR A 38 -0.96 10.40 3.66
C THR A 38 -0.08 9.20 3.35
N THR A 39 1.05 9.12 4.04
CA THR A 39 2.00 8.03 3.87
C THR A 39 2.69 7.73 5.19
N GLY A 40 3.19 6.51 5.32
CA GLY A 40 3.97 6.10 6.47
C GLY A 40 4.91 4.98 6.10
N HIS A 41 5.93 4.78 6.92
CA HIS A 41 6.89 3.71 6.71
C HIS A 41 7.53 3.31 8.03
N SER A 42 8.06 2.09 8.09
CA SER A 42 8.80 1.59 9.22
C SER A 42 9.78 0.52 8.76
N GLY A 43 10.72 0.17 9.64
CA GLY A 43 11.72 -0.84 9.37
C GLY A 43 13.03 -0.27 8.86
N ALA A 44 13.93 -1.16 8.45
CA ALA A 44 15.28 -0.80 8.04
C ALA A 44 15.31 -0.18 6.64
N ALA A 45 16.32 0.66 6.40
CA ALA A 45 16.52 1.29 5.09
C ALA A 45 17.10 0.33 4.05
N ASP A 46 17.87 -0.66 4.49
CA ASP A 46 18.63 -1.54 3.58
C ASP A 46 17.75 -2.63 2.99
N TRP A 47 18.00 -2.96 1.75
CA TRP A 47 17.42 -4.10 1.07
C TRP A 47 18.26 -5.37 1.35
N PRO A 48 17.66 -6.53 1.62
CA PRO A 48 16.24 -6.90 1.69
C PRO A 48 15.70 -7.03 3.14
N ILE A 49 16.16 -6.21 4.05
CA ILE A 49 15.79 -6.30 5.46
C ILE A 49 14.31 -5.94 5.65
N PRO A 50 13.58 -6.61 6.57
CA PRO A 50 12.16 -6.38 6.75
C PRO A 50 11.80 -4.91 6.98
N LYS A 51 10.79 -4.47 6.26
CA LYS A 51 10.29 -3.09 6.28
C LYS A 51 8.85 -3.07 5.81
N SER A 52 8.20 -1.96 6.02
CA SER A 52 6.82 -1.76 5.57
C SER A 52 6.56 -0.30 5.26
N GLY A 53 5.54 -0.07 4.46
CA GLY A 53 5.10 1.28 4.15
C GLY A 53 3.69 1.27 3.58
N TRP A 54 3.08 2.44 3.50
CA TRP A 54 1.75 2.61 2.96
C TRP A 54 1.57 4.01 2.41
N SER A 55 0.63 4.13 1.51
CA SER A 55 0.25 5.39 0.87
C SER A 55 -1.26 5.40 0.67
N LYS A 56 -1.90 6.50 1.02
CA LYS A 56 -3.34 6.70 0.86
C LYS A 56 -3.58 8.04 0.17
N GLY A 57 -4.36 8.01 -0.90
CA GLY A 57 -4.78 9.21 -1.63
C GLY A 57 -6.19 9.64 -1.27
N PRO A 58 -6.65 10.79 -1.83
CA PRO A 58 -7.99 11.32 -1.57
C PRO A 58 -9.12 10.44 -2.10
N GLU A 59 -8.84 9.55 -3.05
CA GLU A 59 -9.81 8.60 -3.60
C GLU A 59 -10.13 7.45 -2.65
N GLY A 60 -9.40 7.33 -1.54
CA GLY A 60 -9.64 6.31 -0.53
C GLY A 60 -8.92 4.98 -0.76
N VAL A 61 -8.24 4.82 -1.89
CA VAL A 61 -7.43 3.63 -2.16
C VAL A 61 -6.15 3.69 -1.33
N ILE A 62 -5.82 2.58 -0.67
CA ILE A 62 -4.61 2.44 0.13
C ILE A 62 -3.73 1.40 -0.54
N THR A 63 -2.48 1.78 -0.79
CA THR A 63 -1.44 0.87 -1.27
C THR A 63 -0.46 0.63 -0.12
N GLN A 64 -0.23 -0.64 0.21
CA GLN A 64 0.70 -1.03 1.26
C GLN A 64 1.74 -1.96 0.67
N TRP A 65 2.95 -1.91 1.19
CA TRP A 65 4.06 -2.74 0.73
C TRP A 65 4.93 -3.13 1.91
N GLY A 66 5.70 -4.17 1.73
CA GLY A 66 6.64 -4.58 2.75
C GLY A 66 7.50 -5.75 2.31
N ILE A 67 8.50 -6.01 3.12
CA ILE A 67 9.37 -7.17 3.01
C ILE A 67 9.25 -7.94 4.32
N PHE A 68 9.11 -9.24 4.23
CA PHE A 68 9.04 -10.12 5.40
C PHE A 68 9.91 -11.35 5.20
N GLY A 69 10.40 -11.88 6.32
CA GLY A 69 11.19 -13.10 6.32
C GLY A 69 10.29 -14.35 6.33
N PHE A 70 10.74 -15.38 5.60
CA PHE A 70 10.10 -16.69 5.62
C PHE A 70 11.10 -17.67 6.22
N PRO A 71 10.94 -18.02 7.51
CA PRO A 71 11.95 -18.79 8.22
C PRO A 71 12.18 -20.19 7.61
N VAL A 72 13.40 -20.68 7.72
CA VAL A 72 13.76 -22.02 7.28
C VAL A 72 12.92 -23.06 8.03
N GLY A 73 12.41 -24.05 7.29
CA GLY A 73 11.59 -25.13 7.83
C GLY A 73 10.12 -24.79 8.04
N GLN A 74 9.71 -23.55 7.75
CA GLN A 74 8.30 -23.13 7.84
C GLN A 74 7.66 -23.05 6.46
N THR A 75 6.38 -23.40 6.39
CA THR A 75 5.59 -23.32 5.16
C THR A 75 4.52 -22.23 5.24
N GLY A 76 4.47 -21.48 6.34
CA GLY A 76 3.52 -20.40 6.53
C GLY A 76 4.09 -19.31 7.43
N THR A 77 3.73 -18.08 7.15
CA THR A 77 4.06 -16.94 8.01
C THR A 77 2.94 -15.91 7.96
N ASN A 78 2.70 -15.25 9.09
CA ASN A 78 1.68 -14.23 9.21
C ASN A 78 2.30 -12.86 9.02
N VAL A 79 1.69 -12.04 8.19
CA VAL A 79 2.13 -10.69 7.89
C VAL A 79 1.05 -9.71 8.34
N VAL A 80 1.43 -8.72 9.13
CA VAL A 80 0.52 -7.68 9.60
C VAL A 80 0.73 -6.43 8.76
N PHE A 81 -0.36 -5.88 8.22
CA PHE A 81 -0.27 -4.61 7.48
C PHE A 81 0.09 -3.46 8.42
N PRO A 82 0.93 -2.52 7.95
CA PRO A 82 1.26 -1.33 8.76
C PRO A 82 0.04 -0.45 9.05
N LEU A 83 -0.96 -0.48 8.17
CA LEU A 83 -2.23 0.24 8.32
C LEU A 83 -3.38 -0.72 8.01
N PRO A 84 -4.28 -1.02 8.97
CA PRO A 84 -5.44 -1.85 8.67
C PRO A 84 -6.31 -1.21 7.59
N PHE A 85 -6.76 -2.00 6.62
CA PHE A 85 -7.69 -1.50 5.61
C PHE A 85 -9.05 -1.23 6.26
N PRO A 86 -9.63 -0.03 6.07
CA PRO A 86 -10.92 0.29 6.69
C PRO A 86 -12.09 -0.58 6.25
N ALA A 87 -12.12 -0.97 4.97
CA ALA A 87 -13.22 -1.74 4.42
C ALA A 87 -12.80 -3.14 3.96
N ARG A 88 -11.83 -3.22 3.06
CA ARG A 88 -11.46 -4.52 2.48
C ARG A 88 -10.09 -4.49 1.81
N VAL A 89 -9.47 -5.67 1.75
CA VAL A 89 -8.32 -5.93 0.88
C VAL A 89 -8.85 -6.29 -0.50
N GLU A 90 -8.28 -5.71 -1.54
CA GLU A 90 -8.68 -6.01 -2.92
C GLU A 90 -7.67 -6.88 -3.66
N SER A 91 -6.39 -6.70 -3.40
CA SER A 91 -5.35 -7.46 -4.10
C SER A 91 -4.08 -7.53 -3.25
N ILE A 92 -3.44 -8.69 -3.27
CA ILE A 92 -2.13 -8.90 -2.67
C ILE A 92 -1.24 -9.59 -3.69
N THR A 93 -0.10 -9.00 -3.97
CA THR A 93 0.91 -9.57 -4.86
C THR A 93 2.16 -9.88 -4.05
N LEU A 94 2.68 -11.08 -4.19
CA LEU A 94 3.94 -11.51 -3.57
C LEU A 94 5.02 -11.69 -4.61
N THR A 95 6.26 -11.41 -4.23
CA THR A 95 7.41 -11.75 -5.04
C THR A 95 8.62 -12.03 -4.14
N MET A 96 9.61 -12.72 -4.68
CA MET A 96 10.86 -12.97 -3.95
C MET A 96 11.66 -11.68 -3.82
N ALA A 97 12.02 -11.32 -2.59
CA ALA A 97 12.86 -10.16 -2.30
C ALA A 97 14.33 -10.55 -2.23
N ASP A 98 14.63 -11.71 -1.69
CA ASP A 98 15.99 -12.22 -1.55
C ASP A 98 15.96 -13.73 -1.73
N ILE A 99 16.79 -14.23 -2.64
CA ILE A 99 16.91 -15.64 -2.93
C ILE A 99 18.28 -16.11 -2.46
N GLN A 100 18.26 -17.02 -1.51
CA GLN A 100 19.50 -17.66 -1.06
C GLN A 100 19.88 -18.78 -2.03
N GLU A 101 20.93 -18.57 -2.79
CA GLU A 101 21.36 -19.50 -3.85
C GLU A 101 21.62 -20.91 -3.31
N SER A 102 22.12 -21.02 -2.07
CA SER A 102 22.37 -22.31 -1.44
C SER A 102 21.11 -23.15 -1.22
N LEU A 103 19.94 -22.53 -1.20
CA LEU A 103 18.65 -23.18 -1.03
C LEU A 103 17.90 -23.39 -2.34
N LEU A 104 18.41 -22.82 -3.43
CA LEU A 104 17.79 -22.99 -4.74
C LEU A 104 18.19 -24.33 -5.35
N SER A 105 17.22 -25.01 -5.92
CA SER A 105 17.42 -26.19 -6.73
C SER A 105 16.46 -26.16 -7.92
N PRO A 106 16.91 -26.47 -9.13
CA PRO A 106 16.02 -26.51 -10.29
C PRO A 106 14.84 -27.48 -10.12
N THR A 107 14.97 -28.49 -9.27
CA THR A 107 13.93 -29.48 -9.01
C THR A 107 13.03 -29.10 -7.84
N THR A 108 13.38 -28.10 -7.05
CA THR A 108 12.68 -27.72 -5.83
C THR A 108 12.45 -26.23 -5.71
N MET A 109 12.18 -25.57 -6.83
CA MET A 109 11.83 -24.16 -6.84
C MET A 109 10.60 -23.93 -5.96
N PRO A 110 10.65 -22.98 -5.01
CA PRO A 110 9.53 -22.74 -4.13
C PRO A 110 8.35 -22.12 -4.87
N ALA A 111 7.16 -22.64 -4.60
CA ALA A 111 5.92 -21.96 -4.96
C ALA A 111 5.44 -21.19 -3.73
N TYR A 112 4.90 -19.99 -3.94
CA TYR A 112 4.42 -19.15 -2.85
C TYR A 112 3.10 -18.48 -3.23
N GLY A 113 2.33 -18.13 -2.20
CA GLY A 113 1.05 -17.47 -2.40
C GLY A 113 0.42 -17.05 -1.09
N VAL A 114 -0.73 -16.43 -1.20
CA VAL A 114 -1.51 -15.96 -0.05
C VAL A 114 -2.58 -16.99 0.29
N ASN A 115 -2.68 -17.34 1.57
CA ASN A 115 -3.74 -18.22 2.05
C ASN A 115 -4.99 -17.39 2.32
N SER A 116 -6.08 -17.71 1.61
CA SER A 116 -7.34 -16.97 1.70
C SER A 116 -7.97 -17.02 3.09
N THR A 117 -7.82 -18.13 3.82
CA THR A 117 -8.37 -18.25 5.17
C THR A 117 -7.68 -17.35 6.19
N GLY A 118 -6.40 -17.03 5.97
CA GLY A 118 -5.63 -16.16 6.85
C GLY A 118 -5.63 -14.69 6.45
N THR A 119 -6.34 -14.34 5.39
CA THR A 119 -6.35 -12.95 4.88
C THR A 119 -7.51 -12.17 5.50
N SER A 120 -7.19 -10.99 6.02
CA SER A 120 -8.15 -10.08 6.62
C SER A 120 -7.74 -8.64 6.33
N ARG A 121 -8.51 -7.68 6.85
CA ARG A 121 -8.17 -6.26 6.72
C ARG A 121 -6.89 -5.88 7.45
N THR A 122 -6.44 -6.68 8.39
CA THR A 122 -5.26 -6.37 9.24
C THR A 122 -3.99 -7.08 8.80
N GLY A 123 -4.10 -8.10 7.97
CA GLY A 123 -2.93 -8.87 7.54
C GLY A 123 -3.30 -10.07 6.70
N PHE A 124 -2.30 -10.85 6.35
CA PHE A 124 -2.48 -12.08 5.58
C PHE A 124 -1.51 -13.17 6.03
N THR A 125 -1.82 -14.39 5.67
CA THR A 125 -0.90 -15.51 5.83
C THR A 125 -0.29 -15.85 4.49
N ALA A 126 1.04 -15.79 4.41
CA ALA A 126 1.79 -16.25 3.25
C ALA A 126 2.11 -17.73 3.40
N ARG A 127 2.05 -18.45 2.30
CA ARG A 127 2.40 -19.87 2.22
C ARG A 127 3.48 -20.07 1.18
N MET A 128 4.37 -21.01 1.47
CA MET A 128 5.47 -21.39 0.58
C MET A 128 5.68 -22.89 0.62
N SER A 129 5.91 -23.50 -0.53
CA SER A 129 6.41 -24.87 -0.61
C SER A 129 7.94 -24.84 -0.50
N GLY A 130 8.54 -25.94 -0.05
CA GLY A 130 9.98 -26.06 0.10
C GLY A 130 10.46 -25.77 1.52
N VAL A 131 11.73 -25.39 1.64
CA VAL A 131 12.40 -25.29 2.95
C VAL A 131 12.30 -23.91 3.61
N GLY A 132 11.78 -22.91 2.93
CA GLY A 132 11.78 -21.53 3.44
C GLY A 132 13.16 -20.88 3.38
N GLY A 133 13.42 -19.94 4.26
CA GLY A 133 14.71 -19.24 4.32
C GLY A 133 14.89 -18.12 3.32
N PHE A 134 13.80 -17.67 2.71
CA PHE A 134 13.79 -16.56 1.74
C PHE A 134 13.11 -15.35 2.35
N ASN A 135 13.43 -14.18 1.82
CA ASN A 135 12.63 -12.99 2.08
C ASN A 135 11.68 -12.76 0.91
N LEU A 136 10.47 -12.40 1.24
CA LEU A 136 9.41 -12.08 0.27
C LEU A 136 8.99 -10.63 0.44
N CYS A 137 8.61 -10.00 -0.65
CA CYS A 137 7.96 -8.71 -0.59
C CYS A 137 6.52 -8.82 -1.07
N TYR A 138 5.71 -7.89 -0.62
CA TYR A 138 4.31 -7.82 -1.02
C TYR A 138 3.92 -6.40 -1.40
N ILE A 139 2.93 -6.31 -2.26
CA ILE A 139 2.16 -5.09 -2.51
C ILE A 139 0.70 -5.47 -2.31
N ALA A 140 0.02 -4.76 -1.41
CA ALA A 140 -1.39 -4.96 -1.13
C ALA A 140 -2.15 -3.68 -1.44
N LYS A 141 -3.32 -3.82 -2.05
CA LYS A 141 -4.22 -2.72 -2.34
C LYS A 141 -5.59 -3.00 -1.75
N GLY A 142 -6.23 -1.95 -1.28
CA GLY A 142 -7.56 -2.05 -0.71
C GLY A 142 -8.11 -0.68 -0.34
N ARG A 143 -9.19 -0.70 0.38
CA ARG A 143 -9.84 0.53 0.82
C ARG A 143 -10.63 0.34 2.10
#